data_9c35891889d4ec2fadbc734bd297ab8b
#
_entry.id   9c35891889d4ec2fadbc734bd297ab8b
#
_cell.length_a   1.000
_cell.length_b   1.000
_cell.length_c   1.000
_cell.angle_alpha   90.00
_cell.angle_beta   90.00
_cell.angle_gamma   90.00
#
_symmetry.space_group_name_H-M   'P 1'
#
loop_
_entity.id
_entity.type
_entity.pdbx_description
1 polymer ?
#
loop_
_entity_poly.entity_id
_entity_poly.type
_entity_poly.pdbx_seq_one_letter_code
_entity_poly.pdbx_strand_id
1 'polypeptide(L)'
;MKESIVRKGSTLEAERTRLLETWNATKTPYPDQLCLHQLFEQQAAKTPAATALIAGEQILSYAELNAKANWLAHRLIEQGILPNDHIAILLERSIALVVAQLAILKVGAVYMPIDPSVPDERKNWLISDCSAKLLLTDMLFDVPTDLAVPLFRLSDEITTGREEDYLNPDLPCSSTQAAYIMYTSGSTGMPKGVVVPHRAVVRLVINNGYAEIGQDDRIAFAANPAFDASTFEVWAPLLNGAALVVIDHLTLLTPPDFVQVLQQHHITILWLSVGLFNRLATELSPVLPQLRILLVGGDVLDPHVIAQVLRHSPPQQLLNAYGPTEGTTFTTTYRIEPLPEGTTNIPIGQPIANTRVYLLDAEGQPVPLGEIGEIYVGGDGVACGYLYRPELTAERFLDRPI
;
A
#
# COMPACT_ATOMS: atom_id res chain seq x y z
N MET A 1 -5.53 -20.23 51.07
CA MET A 1 -4.53 -20.57 50.04
C MET A 1 -5.16 -21.11 48.72
N LYS A 2 -6.18 -21.97 48.73
CA LYS A 2 -6.82 -22.46 47.49
C LYS A 2 -7.61 -21.39 46.72
N GLU A 3 -8.29 -20.45 47.39
CA GLU A 3 -9.06 -19.39 46.72
C GLU A 3 -8.18 -18.35 45.98
N SER A 4 -6.98 -18.07 46.51
CA SER A 4 -6.05 -17.14 45.85
C SER A 4 -5.38 -17.73 44.58
N ILE A 5 -5.21 -19.07 44.57
CA ILE A 5 -4.68 -19.80 43.43
C ILE A 5 -5.71 -19.90 42.30
N VAL A 6 -6.97 -20.15 42.63
CA VAL A 6 -8.06 -20.21 41.65
C VAL A 6 -8.32 -18.83 41.03
N ARG A 7 -8.30 -17.73 41.80
CA ARG A 7 -8.44 -16.37 41.28
C ARG A 7 -7.28 -15.96 40.39
N LYS A 8 -6.03 -16.30 40.73
CA LYS A 8 -4.89 -16.05 39.86
C LYS A 8 -4.96 -16.82 38.54
N GLY A 9 -5.34 -18.10 38.58
CA GLY A 9 -5.51 -18.91 37.38
C GLY A 9 -6.61 -18.39 36.46
N SER A 10 -7.78 -18.03 36.98
CA SER A 10 -8.89 -17.45 36.21
C SER A 10 -8.56 -16.07 35.62
N THR A 11 -7.77 -15.26 36.32
CA THR A 11 -7.31 -13.95 35.83
C THR A 11 -6.31 -14.10 34.69
N LEU A 12 -5.36 -15.02 34.79
CA LEU A 12 -4.39 -15.32 33.72
C LEU A 12 -5.07 -15.90 32.47
N GLU A 13 -6.06 -16.75 32.63
CA GLU A 13 -6.82 -17.31 31.52
C GLU A 13 -7.68 -16.24 30.82
N ALA A 14 -8.34 -15.37 31.59
CA ALA A 14 -9.09 -14.24 31.04
C ALA A 14 -8.19 -13.24 30.31
N GLU A 15 -7.00 -12.98 30.82
CA GLU A 15 -6.00 -12.13 30.15
C GLU A 15 -5.51 -12.77 28.84
N ARG A 16 -5.20 -14.06 28.85
CA ARG A 16 -4.80 -14.82 27.67
C ARG A 16 -5.88 -14.79 26.58
N THR A 17 -7.15 -15.04 26.94
CA THR A 17 -8.28 -14.92 26.02
C THR A 17 -8.41 -13.51 25.46
N ARG A 18 -8.22 -12.48 26.27
CA ARG A 18 -8.24 -11.08 25.82
C ARG A 18 -7.15 -10.79 24.79
N LEU A 19 -5.92 -11.23 25.05
CA LEU A 19 -4.77 -11.01 24.17
C LEU A 19 -4.88 -11.78 22.85
N LEU A 20 -5.29 -13.04 22.90
CA LEU A 20 -5.30 -13.91 21.73
C LEU A 20 -6.57 -13.82 20.90
N GLU A 21 -7.73 -13.64 21.53
CA GLU A 21 -9.04 -13.73 20.88
C GLU A 21 -9.74 -12.38 20.79
N THR A 22 -9.96 -11.70 21.93
CA THR A 22 -10.80 -10.49 21.95
C THR A 22 -10.20 -9.36 21.13
N TRP A 23 -8.90 -9.09 21.31
CA TRP A 23 -8.21 -8.03 20.56
C TRP A 23 -7.95 -8.41 19.10
N ASN A 24 -8.00 -9.67 18.76
CA ASN A 24 -7.86 -10.22 17.42
C ASN A 24 -9.19 -10.59 16.75
N ALA A 25 -10.32 -10.23 17.35
CA ALA A 25 -11.65 -10.40 16.76
C ALA A 25 -11.94 -9.36 15.67
N THR A 26 -11.03 -9.25 14.69
CA THR A 26 -11.01 -8.21 13.65
C THR A 26 -11.70 -8.61 12.36
N LYS A 27 -12.33 -9.79 12.31
CA LYS A 27 -12.95 -10.33 11.10
C LYS A 27 -14.12 -9.45 10.64
N THR A 28 -14.02 -8.92 9.43
CA THR A 28 -15.09 -8.16 8.76
C THR A 28 -15.28 -8.69 7.34
N PRO A 29 -16.50 -8.65 6.78
CA PRO A 29 -16.76 -9.04 5.40
C PRO A 29 -16.01 -8.08 4.42
N TYR A 30 -15.36 -8.65 3.41
CA TYR A 30 -14.78 -7.93 2.29
C TYR A 30 -14.73 -8.89 1.08
N PRO A 31 -14.54 -8.41 -0.17
CA PRO A 31 -14.55 -9.26 -1.36
C PRO A 31 -13.24 -10.06 -1.53
N ASP A 32 -12.96 -10.97 -0.63
CA ASP A 32 -11.73 -11.75 -0.49
C ASP A 32 -11.43 -12.72 -1.65
N GLN A 33 -12.42 -12.97 -2.52
CA GLN A 33 -12.29 -13.85 -3.68
C GLN A 33 -11.95 -13.11 -4.99
N LEU A 34 -12.02 -11.77 -4.98
CA LEU A 34 -11.80 -10.95 -6.17
C LEU A 34 -10.38 -10.39 -6.23
N CYS A 35 -9.86 -10.29 -7.44
CA CYS A 35 -8.60 -9.62 -7.73
C CYS A 35 -8.78 -8.10 -7.82
N LEU A 36 -7.70 -7.33 -7.66
CA LEU A 36 -7.73 -5.86 -7.69
C LEU A 36 -8.33 -5.31 -8.99
N HIS A 37 -7.90 -5.85 -10.14
CA HIS A 37 -8.40 -5.39 -11.43
C HIS A 37 -9.89 -5.71 -11.62
N GLN A 38 -10.38 -6.85 -11.11
CA GLN A 38 -11.81 -7.21 -11.17
C GLN A 38 -12.67 -6.24 -10.36
N LEU A 39 -12.21 -5.86 -9.16
CA LEU A 39 -12.89 -4.84 -8.34
C LEU A 39 -12.86 -3.47 -8.99
N PHE A 40 -11.73 -3.10 -9.61
CA PHE A 40 -11.63 -1.86 -10.38
C PHE A 40 -12.58 -1.86 -11.58
N GLU A 41 -12.67 -2.96 -12.33
CA GLU A 41 -13.60 -3.12 -13.47
C GLU A 41 -15.06 -2.99 -13.04
N GLN A 42 -15.42 -3.60 -11.90
CA GLN A 42 -16.76 -3.43 -11.32
C GLN A 42 -17.03 -1.97 -10.94
N GLN A 43 -16.03 -1.28 -10.37
CA GLN A 43 -16.16 0.14 -10.04
C GLN A 43 -16.27 1.00 -11.30
N ALA A 44 -15.47 0.73 -12.32
CA ALA A 44 -15.54 1.43 -13.61
C ALA A 44 -16.90 1.23 -14.32
N ALA A 45 -17.46 0.05 -14.24
CA ALA A 45 -18.80 -0.23 -14.75
C ALA A 45 -19.92 0.47 -13.94
N LYS A 46 -19.73 0.58 -12.62
CA LYS A 46 -20.69 1.22 -11.70
C LYS A 46 -20.73 2.75 -11.86
N THR A 47 -19.57 3.39 -12.01
CA THR A 47 -19.45 4.86 -12.09
C THR A 47 -18.51 5.27 -13.23
N PRO A 48 -18.83 4.96 -14.49
CA PRO A 48 -17.92 5.15 -15.63
C PRO A 48 -17.47 6.59 -15.84
N ALA A 49 -18.35 7.56 -15.60
CA ALA A 49 -18.08 8.97 -15.79
C ALA A 49 -17.45 9.68 -14.57
N ALA A 50 -17.34 8.98 -13.42
CA ALA A 50 -16.71 9.56 -12.23
C ALA A 50 -15.20 9.74 -12.46
N THR A 51 -14.62 10.77 -11.86
CA THR A 51 -13.18 11.01 -11.90
C THR A 51 -12.45 9.91 -11.15
N ALA A 52 -11.53 9.20 -11.82
CA ALA A 52 -10.68 8.18 -11.25
C ALA A 52 -9.27 8.69 -10.94
N LEU A 53 -8.70 9.54 -11.81
CA LEU A 53 -7.30 9.92 -11.76
C LEU A 53 -7.12 11.38 -12.21
N ILE A 54 -6.34 12.13 -11.44
CA ILE A 54 -5.96 13.51 -11.74
C ILE A 54 -4.43 13.60 -11.72
N ALA A 55 -3.81 14.14 -12.77
CA ALA A 55 -2.38 14.41 -12.85
C ALA A 55 -2.15 15.77 -13.54
N GLY A 56 -1.82 16.78 -12.75
CA GLY A 56 -1.77 18.16 -13.24
C GLY A 56 -3.12 18.59 -13.82
N GLU A 57 -3.13 18.96 -15.11
CA GLU A 57 -4.36 19.37 -15.83
C GLU A 57 -5.12 18.16 -16.44
N GLN A 58 -4.51 16.98 -16.48
CA GLN A 58 -5.13 15.80 -17.04
C GLN A 58 -6.07 15.14 -16.03
N ILE A 59 -7.28 14.84 -16.47
CA ILE A 59 -8.31 14.18 -15.67
C ILE A 59 -8.81 12.98 -16.46
N LEU A 60 -8.80 11.81 -15.84
CA LEU A 60 -9.38 10.60 -16.41
C LEU A 60 -10.57 10.14 -15.58
N SER A 61 -11.66 9.80 -16.27
CA SER A 61 -12.77 9.04 -15.70
C SER A 61 -12.38 7.57 -15.47
N TYR A 62 -13.19 6.86 -14.69
CA TYR A 62 -13.04 5.42 -14.49
C TYR A 62 -13.09 4.65 -15.82
N ALA A 63 -14.00 5.03 -16.74
CA ALA A 63 -14.11 4.41 -18.05
C ALA A 63 -12.85 4.64 -18.90
N GLU A 64 -12.32 5.86 -18.92
CA GLU A 64 -11.10 6.19 -19.69
C GLU A 64 -9.87 5.50 -19.11
N LEU A 65 -9.71 5.45 -17.79
CA LEU A 65 -8.63 4.73 -17.15
C LEU A 65 -8.71 3.23 -17.44
N ASN A 66 -9.93 2.64 -17.38
CA ASN A 66 -10.14 1.24 -17.73
C ASN A 66 -9.79 0.93 -19.19
N ALA A 67 -10.23 1.79 -20.11
CA ALA A 67 -9.93 1.63 -21.54
C ALA A 67 -8.42 1.67 -21.83
N LYS A 68 -7.70 2.64 -21.22
CA LYS A 68 -6.24 2.71 -21.35
C LYS A 68 -5.54 1.47 -20.77
N ALA A 69 -5.98 0.99 -19.60
CA ALA A 69 -5.44 -0.23 -19.00
C ALA A 69 -5.73 -1.48 -19.85
N ASN A 70 -6.92 -1.57 -20.44
CA ASN A 70 -7.28 -2.66 -21.34
C ASN A 70 -6.40 -2.68 -22.60
N TRP A 71 -6.24 -1.53 -23.23
CA TRP A 71 -5.38 -1.39 -24.40
C TRP A 71 -3.95 -1.89 -24.09
N LEU A 72 -3.36 -1.43 -23.00
CA LEU A 72 -2.03 -1.88 -22.61
C LEU A 72 -2.00 -3.37 -22.28
N ALA A 73 -3.02 -3.90 -21.61
CA ALA A 73 -3.11 -5.33 -21.30
C ALA A 73 -3.10 -6.19 -22.57
N HIS A 74 -3.86 -5.80 -23.60
CA HIS A 74 -3.82 -6.50 -24.91
C HIS A 74 -2.44 -6.43 -25.56
N ARG A 75 -1.73 -5.27 -25.48
CA ARG A 75 -0.34 -5.17 -25.98
C ARG A 75 0.60 -6.11 -25.21
N LEU A 76 0.45 -6.24 -23.90
CA LEU A 76 1.24 -7.18 -23.09
C LEU A 76 0.97 -8.63 -23.49
N ILE A 77 -0.27 -9.00 -23.76
CA ILE A 77 -0.64 -10.34 -24.26
C ILE A 77 0.02 -10.59 -25.62
N GLU A 78 -0.01 -9.62 -26.53
CA GLU A 78 0.65 -9.71 -27.84
C GLU A 78 2.17 -9.85 -27.73
N GLN A 79 2.79 -9.31 -26.68
CA GLN A 79 4.20 -9.52 -26.37
C GLN A 79 4.49 -10.88 -25.71
N GLY A 80 3.47 -11.72 -25.54
CA GLY A 80 3.61 -13.05 -24.96
C GLY A 80 3.68 -13.10 -23.44
N ILE A 81 3.24 -12.05 -22.75
CA ILE A 81 3.14 -12.06 -21.29
C ILE A 81 2.01 -13.00 -20.85
N LEU A 82 2.32 -13.84 -19.89
CA LEU A 82 1.42 -14.85 -19.34
C LEU A 82 1.08 -14.55 -17.88
N PRO A 83 -0.02 -15.13 -17.34
CA PRO A 83 -0.30 -15.06 -15.91
C PRO A 83 0.89 -15.53 -15.06
N ASN A 84 1.11 -14.82 -13.96
CA ASN A 84 2.25 -14.96 -13.02
C ASN A 84 3.64 -14.56 -13.59
N ASP A 85 3.75 -14.07 -14.82
CA ASP A 85 4.98 -13.43 -15.25
C ASP A 85 5.25 -12.15 -14.46
N HIS A 86 6.51 -11.87 -14.15
CA HIS A 86 6.89 -10.65 -13.45
C HIS A 86 7.25 -9.56 -14.47
N ILE A 87 6.70 -8.37 -14.27
CA ILE A 87 6.97 -7.20 -15.12
C ILE A 87 7.54 -6.09 -14.25
N ALA A 88 8.75 -5.66 -14.59
CA ALA A 88 9.38 -4.51 -13.96
C ALA A 88 8.77 -3.20 -14.50
N ILE A 89 8.54 -2.23 -13.61
CA ILE A 89 8.06 -0.89 -13.97
C ILE A 89 9.10 0.13 -13.53
N LEU A 90 9.63 0.90 -14.47
CA LEU A 90 10.52 2.03 -14.25
C LEU A 90 9.82 3.31 -14.67
N LEU A 91 8.95 3.81 -13.81
CA LEU A 91 8.15 5.00 -14.02
C LEU A 91 8.05 5.83 -12.74
N GLU A 92 8.02 7.14 -12.86
CA GLU A 92 7.58 8.01 -11.77
C GLU A 92 6.07 7.95 -11.58
N ARG A 93 5.59 8.56 -10.48
CA ARG A 93 4.16 8.74 -10.25
C ARG A 93 3.54 9.49 -11.43
N SER A 94 2.63 8.85 -12.11
CA SER A 94 2.02 9.33 -13.34
C SER A 94 0.76 8.55 -13.70
N ILE A 95 0.02 9.03 -14.67
CA ILE A 95 -1.07 8.26 -15.31
C ILE A 95 -0.53 6.95 -15.88
N ALA A 96 0.63 6.99 -16.53
CA ALA A 96 1.25 5.83 -17.16
C ALA A 96 1.57 4.73 -16.15
N LEU A 97 2.03 5.08 -14.94
CA LEU A 97 2.29 4.11 -13.88
C LEU A 97 1.01 3.38 -13.43
N VAL A 98 -0.08 4.12 -13.20
CA VAL A 98 -1.36 3.53 -12.75
C VAL A 98 -1.96 2.66 -13.85
N VAL A 99 -1.90 3.11 -15.10
CA VAL A 99 -2.31 2.32 -16.27
C VAL A 99 -1.49 1.03 -16.39
N ALA A 100 -0.16 1.11 -16.19
CA ALA A 100 0.73 -0.06 -16.22
C ALA A 100 0.39 -1.07 -15.13
N GLN A 101 0.21 -0.61 -13.87
CA GLN A 101 -0.19 -1.50 -12.77
C GLN A 101 -1.51 -2.22 -13.05
N LEU A 102 -2.54 -1.50 -13.50
CA LEU A 102 -3.83 -2.08 -13.86
C LEU A 102 -3.69 -3.08 -15.03
N ALA A 103 -2.98 -2.72 -16.09
CA ALA A 103 -2.80 -3.56 -17.26
C ALA A 103 -2.09 -4.88 -16.93
N ILE A 104 -1.03 -4.82 -16.14
CA ILE A 104 -0.29 -6.00 -15.69
C ILE A 104 -1.20 -6.94 -14.90
N LEU A 105 -1.99 -6.39 -13.96
CA LEU A 105 -2.93 -7.20 -13.19
C LEU A 105 -4.06 -7.80 -14.04
N LYS A 106 -4.53 -7.10 -15.07
CA LYS A 106 -5.53 -7.61 -16.01
C LYS A 106 -5.04 -8.80 -16.86
N VAL A 107 -3.74 -8.89 -17.08
CA VAL A 107 -3.10 -10.05 -17.71
C VAL A 107 -2.90 -11.20 -16.73
N GLY A 108 -3.14 -10.97 -15.43
CA GLY A 108 -2.82 -11.94 -14.37
C GLY A 108 -1.34 -12.00 -14.04
N ALA A 109 -0.54 -11.05 -14.52
CA ALA A 109 0.89 -10.90 -14.23
C ALA A 109 1.13 -10.11 -12.95
N VAL A 110 2.38 -10.05 -12.50
CA VAL A 110 2.82 -9.47 -11.23
C VAL A 110 3.69 -8.25 -11.52
N TYR A 111 3.37 -7.08 -10.98
CA TYR A 111 4.21 -5.91 -11.19
C TYR A 111 5.28 -5.76 -10.10
N MET A 112 6.46 -5.26 -10.51
CA MET A 112 7.58 -4.94 -9.64
C MET A 112 8.04 -3.51 -9.94
N PRO A 113 7.67 -2.53 -9.10
CA PRO A 113 8.07 -1.14 -9.32
C PRO A 113 9.52 -0.93 -8.91
N ILE A 114 10.25 -0.16 -9.70
CA ILE A 114 11.63 0.25 -9.46
C ILE A 114 11.65 1.76 -9.24
N ASP A 115 12.30 2.19 -8.18
CA ASP A 115 12.59 3.61 -7.95
C ASP A 115 13.54 4.13 -9.06
N PRO A 116 13.13 5.11 -9.87
CA PRO A 116 13.99 5.64 -10.93
C PRO A 116 15.30 6.25 -10.42
N SER A 117 15.36 6.69 -9.18
CA SER A 117 16.51 7.36 -8.57
C SER A 117 17.66 6.40 -8.19
N VAL A 118 17.42 5.09 -8.14
CA VAL A 118 18.48 4.13 -7.79
C VAL A 118 19.48 3.97 -8.93
N PRO A 119 20.77 3.66 -8.64
CA PRO A 119 21.80 3.44 -9.67
C PRO A 119 21.44 2.32 -10.64
N ASP A 120 21.93 2.38 -11.86
CA ASP A 120 21.64 1.41 -12.92
C ASP A 120 22.05 -0.03 -12.57
N GLU A 121 23.16 -0.21 -11.89
CA GLU A 121 23.56 -1.52 -11.35
C GLU A 121 22.48 -2.11 -10.44
N ARG A 122 21.84 -1.24 -9.66
CA ARG A 122 20.76 -1.65 -8.77
C ARG A 122 19.48 -1.99 -9.55
N LYS A 123 19.13 -1.21 -10.58
CA LYS A 123 18.00 -1.50 -11.47
C LYS A 123 18.20 -2.85 -12.14
N ASN A 124 19.37 -3.09 -12.73
CA ASN A 124 19.72 -4.36 -13.39
C ASN A 124 19.65 -5.54 -12.42
N TRP A 125 20.15 -5.36 -11.20
CA TRP A 125 20.07 -6.40 -10.18
C TRP A 125 18.62 -6.73 -9.82
N LEU A 126 17.76 -5.74 -9.60
CA LEU A 126 16.34 -5.92 -9.28
C LEU A 126 15.60 -6.66 -10.40
N ILE A 127 15.81 -6.28 -11.65
CA ILE A 127 15.22 -6.90 -12.84
C ILE A 127 15.64 -8.37 -12.95
N SER A 128 16.92 -8.66 -12.71
CA SER A 128 17.46 -10.02 -12.76
C SER A 128 16.97 -10.87 -11.60
N ASP A 129 17.03 -10.38 -10.36
CA ASP A 129 16.59 -11.12 -9.15
C ASP A 129 15.09 -11.43 -9.20
N CYS A 130 14.29 -10.49 -9.73
CA CYS A 130 12.87 -10.68 -9.96
C CYS A 130 12.58 -11.65 -11.11
N SER A 131 13.56 -11.99 -11.96
CA SER A 131 13.34 -12.73 -13.21
C SER A 131 12.26 -12.07 -14.10
N ALA A 132 12.30 -10.75 -14.20
CA ALA A 132 11.33 -9.99 -14.98
C ALA A 132 11.33 -10.45 -16.44
N LYS A 133 10.15 -10.52 -17.04
CA LYS A 133 9.97 -10.87 -18.48
C LYS A 133 10.03 -9.65 -19.37
N LEU A 134 9.73 -8.48 -18.83
CA LEU A 134 9.63 -7.22 -19.54
C LEU A 134 9.94 -6.07 -18.61
N LEU A 135 10.56 -5.01 -19.10
CA LEU A 135 10.63 -3.71 -18.45
C LEU A 135 9.67 -2.73 -19.13
N LEU A 136 8.71 -2.21 -18.36
CA LEU A 136 7.87 -1.09 -18.76
C LEU A 136 8.52 0.23 -18.31
N THR A 137 8.65 1.17 -19.23
CA THR A 137 9.15 2.53 -18.94
C THR A 137 8.52 3.53 -19.92
N ASP A 138 8.79 4.80 -19.76
CA ASP A 138 8.45 5.85 -20.71
C ASP A 138 9.67 6.34 -21.49
N MET A 139 9.53 7.45 -22.21
CA MET A 139 10.60 8.05 -22.99
C MET A 139 11.54 8.93 -22.15
N LEU A 140 11.20 9.19 -20.88
CA LEU A 140 11.93 10.12 -20.02
C LEU A 140 13.16 9.48 -19.37
N PHE A 141 13.19 8.15 -19.26
CA PHE A 141 14.28 7.45 -18.58
C PHE A 141 15.27 6.84 -19.55
N ASP A 142 16.55 7.11 -19.31
CA ASP A 142 17.63 6.31 -19.86
C ASP A 142 17.61 4.93 -19.22
N VAL A 143 17.56 3.91 -20.06
CA VAL A 143 17.58 2.52 -19.64
C VAL A 143 19.00 1.98 -19.80
N PRO A 144 19.51 1.16 -18.87
CA PRO A 144 20.83 0.55 -19.01
C PRO A 144 21.00 -0.13 -20.37
N THR A 145 22.15 0.10 -21.02
CA THR A 145 22.42 -0.39 -22.37
C THR A 145 22.61 -1.90 -22.46
N ASP A 146 22.85 -2.55 -21.34
CA ASP A 146 23.07 -4.00 -21.17
C ASP A 146 21.85 -4.72 -20.55
N LEU A 147 20.66 -4.15 -20.73
CA LEU A 147 19.43 -4.72 -20.20
C LEU A 147 19.18 -6.13 -20.77
N ALA A 148 19.02 -7.10 -19.88
CA ALA A 148 18.84 -8.51 -20.25
C ALA A 148 17.39 -8.89 -20.62
N VAL A 149 16.44 -7.95 -20.54
CA VAL A 149 15.01 -8.19 -20.76
C VAL A 149 14.46 -7.28 -21.87
N PRO A 150 13.40 -7.69 -22.59
CA PRO A 150 12.71 -6.82 -23.53
C PRO A 150 12.23 -5.54 -22.88
N LEU A 151 12.28 -4.44 -23.63
CA LEU A 151 11.86 -3.12 -23.23
C LEU A 151 10.56 -2.73 -23.92
N PHE A 152 9.57 -2.29 -23.16
CA PHE A 152 8.35 -1.69 -23.70
C PHE A 152 8.27 -0.24 -23.26
N ARG A 153 8.32 0.70 -24.21
CA ARG A 153 8.19 2.12 -23.93
C ARG A 153 6.74 2.56 -24.12
N LEU A 154 6.17 3.10 -23.04
CA LEU A 154 4.88 3.74 -23.09
C LEU A 154 5.04 5.09 -23.79
N SER A 155 4.26 5.34 -24.83
CA SER A 155 4.08 6.66 -25.42
C SER A 155 2.84 7.31 -24.84
N ASP A 156 2.80 8.64 -24.80
CA ASP A 156 1.60 9.40 -24.37
C ASP A 156 0.37 9.14 -25.28
N GLU A 157 0.62 8.62 -26.48
CA GLU A 157 -0.40 8.26 -27.46
C GLU A 157 -0.98 6.84 -27.22
N ILE A 158 -1.59 6.61 -26.06
CA ILE A 158 -2.48 5.45 -25.85
C ILE A 158 -3.83 5.78 -26.49
N THR A 159 -3.86 5.98 -27.81
CA THR A 159 -5.08 6.51 -28.48
C THR A 159 -5.45 5.79 -29.77
N THR A 160 -4.64 4.86 -30.28
CA THR A 160 -4.94 4.17 -31.56
C THR A 160 -4.98 2.67 -31.37
N GLY A 161 -6.10 2.16 -30.87
CA GLY A 161 -6.39 0.74 -30.77
C GLY A 161 -7.64 0.36 -31.59
N ARG A 162 -7.81 -0.93 -31.87
CA ARG A 162 -9.07 -1.49 -32.39
C ARG A 162 -10.10 -1.46 -31.26
N GLU A 163 -11.38 -1.48 -31.57
CA GLU A 163 -12.47 -1.46 -30.57
C GLU A 163 -12.32 -2.62 -29.55
N GLU A 164 -11.87 -3.79 -30.02
CA GLU A 164 -11.60 -4.97 -29.21
C GLU A 164 -10.50 -4.74 -28.14
N ASP A 165 -9.53 -3.88 -28.44
CA ASP A 165 -8.41 -3.59 -27.53
C ASP A 165 -8.84 -2.82 -26.26
N TYR A 166 -10.07 -2.31 -26.23
CA TYR A 166 -10.63 -1.58 -25.08
C TYR A 166 -11.55 -2.43 -24.20
N LEU A 167 -11.75 -3.71 -24.54
CA LEU A 167 -12.49 -4.66 -23.70
C LEU A 167 -11.59 -5.28 -22.64
N ASN A 168 -12.17 -5.62 -21.48
CA ASN A 168 -11.43 -6.35 -20.46
C ASN A 168 -10.93 -7.70 -21.01
N PRO A 169 -9.66 -8.08 -20.79
CA PRO A 169 -9.12 -9.37 -21.26
C PRO A 169 -9.81 -10.59 -20.67
N ASP A 170 -10.46 -10.46 -19.50
CA ASP A 170 -11.22 -11.51 -18.79
C ASP A 170 -10.43 -12.84 -18.62
N LEU A 171 -9.17 -12.72 -18.17
CA LEU A 171 -8.31 -13.87 -17.92
C LEU A 171 -8.54 -14.43 -16.51
N PRO A 172 -8.45 -15.77 -16.31
CA PRO A 172 -8.57 -16.37 -14.99
C PRO A 172 -7.54 -15.83 -14.01
N CYS A 173 -7.98 -15.40 -12.85
CA CYS A 173 -7.13 -14.93 -11.76
C CYS A 173 -7.70 -15.37 -10.41
N SER A 174 -6.83 -15.63 -9.44
CA SER A 174 -7.20 -15.91 -8.05
C SER A 174 -6.76 -14.78 -7.14
N SER A 175 -7.57 -14.41 -6.18
CA SER A 175 -7.23 -13.41 -5.16
C SER A 175 -5.99 -13.78 -4.32
N THR A 176 -5.63 -15.06 -4.30
CA THR A 176 -4.42 -15.57 -3.63
C THR A 176 -3.16 -15.52 -4.48
N GLN A 177 -3.28 -15.22 -5.78
CA GLN A 177 -2.12 -14.98 -6.65
C GLN A 177 -1.42 -13.67 -6.26
N ALA A 178 -0.12 -13.59 -6.58
CA ALA A 178 0.65 -12.38 -6.38
C ALA A 178 0.11 -11.23 -7.25
N ALA A 179 -0.04 -10.06 -6.63
CA ALA A 179 -0.35 -8.82 -7.32
C ALA A 179 0.94 -8.04 -7.62
N TYR A 180 1.84 -7.97 -6.65
CA TYR A 180 3.10 -7.24 -6.82
C TYR A 180 4.24 -7.85 -6.00
N ILE A 181 5.46 -7.42 -6.35
CA ILE A 181 6.69 -7.66 -5.61
C ILE A 181 7.30 -6.31 -5.26
N MET A 182 7.52 -6.05 -3.96
CA MET A 182 8.24 -4.87 -3.50
C MET A 182 9.49 -5.26 -2.73
N TYR A 183 10.60 -4.60 -3.05
CA TYR A 183 11.89 -4.90 -2.43
C TYR A 183 12.12 -4.06 -1.18
N THR A 184 12.50 -4.74 -0.10
CA THR A 184 12.89 -4.12 1.17
C THR A 184 14.35 -4.35 1.46
N SER A 185 14.97 -3.48 2.27
CA SER A 185 16.34 -3.70 2.75
C SER A 185 16.39 -4.93 3.65
N GLY A 186 17.18 -5.93 3.26
CA GLY A 186 17.41 -7.12 4.09
C GLY A 186 18.34 -6.81 5.27
N SER A 187 18.16 -7.50 6.39
CA SER A 187 19.06 -7.44 7.56
C SER A 187 20.51 -7.87 7.22
N THR A 188 20.68 -8.63 6.14
CA THR A 188 21.98 -9.07 5.60
C THR A 188 22.60 -8.08 4.60
N GLY A 189 21.99 -6.91 4.38
CA GLY A 189 22.43 -5.91 3.40
C GLY A 189 21.93 -6.16 1.97
N MET A 190 21.54 -7.37 1.60
CA MET A 190 20.93 -7.66 0.31
C MET A 190 19.43 -7.50 0.38
N PRO A 191 18.81 -6.83 -0.60
CA PRO A 191 17.35 -6.67 -0.62
C PRO A 191 16.63 -7.98 -0.88
N LYS A 192 15.40 -8.03 -0.41
CA LYS A 192 14.49 -9.14 -0.56
C LYS A 192 13.16 -8.66 -1.14
N GLY A 193 12.68 -9.34 -2.17
CA GLY A 193 11.37 -9.06 -2.78
C GLY A 193 10.26 -9.70 -1.96
N VAL A 194 9.37 -8.89 -1.42
CA VAL A 194 8.15 -9.35 -0.72
C VAL A 194 7.05 -9.57 -1.73
N VAL A 195 6.51 -10.79 -1.80
CA VAL A 195 5.46 -11.19 -2.75
C VAL A 195 4.10 -11.01 -2.09
N VAL A 196 3.30 -10.06 -2.59
CA VAL A 196 2.03 -9.67 -1.98
C VAL A 196 0.84 -10.12 -2.84
N PRO A 197 -0.14 -10.88 -2.28
CA PRO A 197 -1.30 -11.34 -3.04
C PRO A 197 -2.39 -10.27 -3.15
N HIS A 198 -3.25 -10.39 -4.15
CA HIS A 198 -4.38 -9.48 -4.38
C HIS A 198 -5.24 -9.28 -3.12
N ARG A 199 -5.65 -10.38 -2.45
CA ARG A 199 -6.53 -10.32 -1.27
C ARG A 199 -5.97 -9.47 -0.14
N ALA A 200 -4.63 -9.46 0.02
CA ALA A 200 -3.98 -8.68 1.08
C ALA A 200 -4.11 -7.17 0.84
N VAL A 201 -4.10 -6.74 -0.42
CA VAL A 201 -4.35 -5.35 -0.80
C VAL A 201 -5.84 -5.02 -0.68
N VAL A 202 -6.74 -5.93 -1.09
CA VAL A 202 -8.20 -5.72 -0.95
C VAL A 202 -8.56 -5.51 0.52
N ARG A 203 -8.03 -6.34 1.44
CA ARG A 203 -8.18 -6.20 2.89
C ARG A 203 -7.70 -4.84 3.41
N LEU A 204 -6.61 -4.32 2.84
CA LEU A 204 -6.04 -3.03 3.24
C LEU A 204 -6.99 -1.86 2.98
N VAL A 205 -7.76 -1.91 1.89
CA VAL A 205 -8.46 -0.74 1.36
C VAL A 205 -9.99 -0.84 1.38
N ILE A 206 -10.58 -2.03 1.53
CA ILE A 206 -12.05 -2.22 1.57
C ILE A 206 -12.47 -2.73 2.95
N ASN A 207 -13.45 -2.06 3.58
CA ASN A 207 -13.95 -2.40 4.92
C ASN A 207 -12.82 -2.59 5.95
N ASN A 208 -11.82 -1.74 5.84
CA ASN A 208 -10.53 -1.88 6.52
C ASN A 208 -10.54 -1.54 8.02
N GLY A 209 -11.61 -0.93 8.52
CA GLY A 209 -11.85 -0.62 9.94
C GLY A 209 -11.17 0.66 10.45
N TYR A 210 -10.34 1.33 9.66
CA TYR A 210 -9.63 2.55 10.08
C TYR A 210 -9.93 3.79 9.21
N ALA A 211 -10.31 3.61 7.95
CA ALA A 211 -10.59 4.69 7.02
C ALA A 211 -11.82 4.35 6.16
N GLU A 212 -12.90 5.08 6.35
CA GLU A 212 -14.02 5.04 5.40
C GLU A 212 -13.65 5.87 4.18
N ILE A 213 -13.65 5.25 2.99
CA ILE A 213 -13.31 5.89 1.74
C ILE A 213 -14.52 5.85 0.81
N GLY A 214 -14.89 6.98 0.28
CA GLY A 214 -16.07 7.13 -0.59
C GLY A 214 -15.79 7.95 -1.85
N GLN A 215 -16.79 8.04 -2.71
CA GLN A 215 -16.70 8.68 -4.01
C GLN A 215 -16.35 10.18 -3.98
N ASP A 216 -16.56 10.84 -2.84
CA ASP A 216 -16.25 12.26 -2.65
C ASP A 216 -14.81 12.49 -2.18
N ASP A 217 -14.07 11.40 -1.89
CA ASP A 217 -12.69 11.51 -1.44
C ASP A 217 -11.72 11.73 -2.60
N ARG A 218 -10.66 12.46 -2.29
CA ARG A 218 -9.50 12.68 -3.14
C ARG A 218 -8.25 12.31 -2.36
N ILE A 219 -7.55 11.28 -2.83
CA ILE A 219 -6.39 10.73 -2.16
C ILE A 219 -5.13 11.13 -2.92
N ALA A 220 -4.17 11.74 -2.22
CA ALA A 220 -2.90 12.11 -2.81
C ALA A 220 -2.03 10.87 -3.04
N PHE A 221 -1.44 10.77 -4.22
CA PHE A 221 -0.38 9.80 -4.53
C PHE A 221 0.96 10.52 -4.45
N ALA A 222 1.59 10.49 -3.27
CA ALA A 222 2.83 11.18 -2.94
C ALA A 222 3.98 10.22 -2.59
N ALA A 223 3.68 8.99 -2.17
CA ALA A 223 4.68 7.98 -1.83
C ALA A 223 5.49 7.52 -3.06
N ASN A 224 6.74 7.11 -2.82
CA ASN A 224 7.54 6.47 -3.86
C ASN A 224 6.88 5.15 -4.30
N PRO A 225 6.67 4.93 -5.62
CA PRO A 225 6.01 3.73 -6.13
C PRO A 225 6.66 2.40 -5.74
N ALA A 226 7.96 2.40 -5.45
CA ALA A 226 8.70 1.21 -5.01
C ALA A 226 8.51 0.87 -3.53
N PHE A 227 7.77 1.68 -2.76
CA PHE A 227 7.42 1.44 -1.37
C PHE A 227 5.93 1.16 -1.21
N ASP A 228 5.60 0.28 -0.28
CA ASP A 228 4.25 -0.26 -0.11
C ASP A 228 3.19 0.74 0.38
N ALA A 229 3.59 1.90 0.92
CA ALA A 229 2.66 2.99 1.18
C ALA A 229 1.89 3.43 -0.10
N SER A 230 2.55 3.35 -1.27
CA SER A 230 1.91 3.60 -2.56
C SER A 230 0.74 2.65 -2.85
N THR A 231 0.76 1.45 -2.26
CA THR A 231 -0.33 0.47 -2.37
C THR A 231 -1.64 1.01 -1.81
N PHE A 232 -1.59 1.63 -0.62
CA PHE A 232 -2.76 2.29 -0.06
C PHE A 232 -3.20 3.47 -0.95
N GLU A 233 -2.28 4.35 -1.32
CA GLU A 233 -2.59 5.57 -2.06
C GLU A 233 -3.24 5.28 -3.42
N VAL A 234 -2.79 4.24 -4.14
CA VAL A 234 -3.33 3.86 -5.45
C VAL A 234 -4.64 3.07 -5.33
N TRP A 235 -4.65 2.02 -4.53
CA TRP A 235 -5.78 1.10 -4.54
C TRP A 235 -6.96 1.55 -3.67
N ALA A 236 -6.72 2.36 -2.63
CA ALA A 236 -7.78 2.88 -1.79
C ALA A 236 -8.79 3.73 -2.57
N PRO A 237 -8.41 4.74 -3.38
CA PRO A 237 -9.38 5.46 -4.19
C PRO A 237 -9.99 4.60 -5.28
N LEU A 238 -9.19 3.86 -6.05
CA LEU A 238 -9.65 3.17 -7.25
C LEU A 238 -10.66 2.04 -6.98
N LEU A 239 -10.59 1.40 -5.81
CA LEU A 239 -11.52 0.33 -5.43
C LEU A 239 -12.76 0.84 -4.67
N ASN A 240 -12.77 2.11 -4.24
CA ASN A 240 -13.90 2.70 -3.50
C ASN A 240 -14.62 3.82 -4.26
N GLY A 241 -14.29 4.06 -5.53
CA GLY A 241 -14.95 5.06 -6.37
C GLY A 241 -14.50 6.50 -6.11
N ALA A 242 -13.41 6.69 -5.37
CA ALA A 242 -12.78 7.98 -5.11
C ALA A 242 -11.83 8.40 -6.23
N ALA A 243 -11.26 9.61 -6.14
CA ALA A 243 -10.27 10.07 -7.10
C ALA A 243 -8.85 9.97 -6.55
N LEU A 244 -7.93 9.43 -7.35
CA LEU A 244 -6.50 9.45 -7.12
C LEU A 244 -5.90 10.74 -7.69
N VAL A 245 -5.12 11.48 -6.90
CA VAL A 245 -4.45 12.71 -7.34
C VAL A 245 -2.94 12.50 -7.31
N VAL A 246 -2.33 12.48 -8.47
CA VAL A 246 -0.87 12.31 -8.61
C VAL A 246 -0.15 13.58 -8.19
N ILE A 247 0.77 13.44 -7.25
CA ILE A 247 1.69 14.50 -6.83
C ILE A 247 3.04 14.22 -7.48
N ASP A 248 3.49 15.07 -8.37
CA ASP A 248 4.80 14.90 -9.00
C ASP A 248 5.95 15.09 -8.00
N HIS A 249 7.13 14.62 -8.37
CA HIS A 249 8.29 14.62 -7.48
C HIS A 249 8.75 16.03 -7.11
N LEU A 250 8.75 16.97 -8.04
CA LEU A 250 9.22 18.34 -7.81
C LEU A 250 8.27 19.10 -6.90
N THR A 251 6.98 18.96 -7.11
CA THR A 251 5.92 19.51 -6.25
C THR A 251 6.11 19.06 -4.80
N LEU A 252 6.36 17.76 -4.59
CA LEU A 252 6.57 17.21 -3.23
C LEU A 252 7.80 17.80 -2.53
N LEU A 253 8.85 18.14 -3.28
CA LEU A 253 10.07 18.74 -2.75
C LEU A 253 9.95 20.24 -2.43
N THR A 254 8.93 20.91 -2.96
CA THR A 254 8.70 22.35 -2.82
C THR A 254 7.49 22.59 -1.91
N PRO A 255 7.67 22.86 -0.60
CA PRO A 255 6.56 22.90 0.35
C PRO A 255 5.41 23.85 -0.04
N PRO A 256 5.64 25.08 -0.55
CA PRO A 256 4.56 25.96 -1.01
C PRO A 256 3.74 25.35 -2.15
N ASP A 257 4.42 24.74 -3.14
CA ASP A 257 3.73 24.11 -4.29
C ASP A 257 2.93 22.89 -3.84
N PHE A 258 3.48 22.11 -2.91
CA PHE A 258 2.79 20.96 -2.35
C PHE A 258 1.50 21.40 -1.61
N VAL A 259 1.58 22.40 -0.74
CA VAL A 259 0.40 22.98 -0.07
C VAL A 259 -0.62 23.49 -1.10
N GLN A 260 -0.16 24.21 -2.13
CA GLN A 260 -1.03 24.73 -3.17
C GLN A 260 -1.77 23.61 -3.91
N VAL A 261 -1.08 22.54 -4.30
CA VAL A 261 -1.68 21.40 -5.01
C VAL A 261 -2.68 20.66 -4.12
N LEU A 262 -2.37 20.45 -2.84
CA LEU A 262 -3.31 19.84 -1.88
C LEU A 262 -4.60 20.67 -1.75
N GLN A 263 -4.49 22.00 -1.71
CA GLN A 263 -5.65 22.91 -1.65
C GLN A 263 -6.41 22.92 -2.97
N GLN A 264 -5.72 23.09 -4.10
CA GLN A 264 -6.32 23.19 -5.44
C GLN A 264 -7.14 21.95 -5.79
N HIS A 265 -6.62 20.77 -5.46
CA HIS A 265 -7.30 19.51 -5.73
C HIS A 265 -8.21 19.05 -4.60
N HIS A 266 -8.38 19.86 -3.53
CA HIS A 266 -9.22 19.53 -2.38
C HIS A 266 -8.94 18.12 -1.83
N ILE A 267 -7.67 17.83 -1.56
CA ILE A 267 -7.27 16.53 -1.00
C ILE A 267 -7.97 16.30 0.34
N THR A 268 -8.59 15.14 0.49
CA THR A 268 -9.28 14.72 1.73
C THR A 268 -8.52 13.71 2.53
N ILE A 269 -7.68 12.89 1.86
CA ILE A 269 -6.88 11.85 2.50
C ILE A 269 -5.44 11.99 2.03
N LEU A 270 -4.51 12.04 2.98
CA LEU A 270 -3.08 12.15 2.74
C LEU A 270 -2.33 11.15 3.61
N TRP A 271 -1.39 10.42 3.02
CA TRP A 271 -0.38 9.66 3.76
C TRP A 271 0.98 10.35 3.67
N LEU A 272 1.73 10.38 4.78
CA LEU A 272 3.10 10.89 4.82
C LEU A 272 3.98 9.98 5.65
N SER A 273 5.23 9.78 5.20
CA SER A 273 6.23 9.20 6.09
C SER A 273 6.53 10.14 7.26
N VAL A 274 6.90 9.58 8.41
CA VAL A 274 7.25 10.37 9.61
C VAL A 274 8.31 11.43 9.29
N GLY A 275 9.35 11.07 8.53
CA GLY A 275 10.41 12.01 8.15
C GLY A 275 9.88 13.19 7.33
N LEU A 276 9.01 12.93 6.36
CA LEU A 276 8.40 13.97 5.53
C LEU A 276 7.40 14.81 6.33
N PHE A 277 6.57 14.17 7.15
CA PHE A 277 5.63 14.85 8.03
C PHE A 277 6.33 15.80 9.00
N ASN A 278 7.35 15.34 9.72
CA ASN A 278 8.10 16.17 10.67
C ASN A 278 8.73 17.38 10.00
N ARG A 279 9.20 17.23 8.76
CA ARG A 279 9.77 18.33 7.96
C ARG A 279 8.72 19.34 7.51
N LEU A 280 7.52 18.89 7.16
CA LEU A 280 6.49 19.70 6.51
C LEU A 280 5.33 20.11 7.43
N ALA A 281 5.30 19.67 8.69
CA ALA A 281 4.16 19.87 9.58
C ALA A 281 3.76 21.35 9.75
N THR A 282 4.74 22.26 9.79
CA THR A 282 4.49 23.70 9.90
C THR A 282 3.95 24.28 8.59
N GLU A 283 4.55 23.93 7.48
CA GLU A 283 4.17 24.40 6.13
C GLU A 283 2.80 23.88 5.72
N LEU A 284 2.45 22.66 6.14
CA LEU A 284 1.13 22.05 5.88
C LEU A 284 0.01 22.64 6.73
N SER A 285 0.32 23.44 7.75
CA SER A 285 -0.68 24.02 8.67
C SER A 285 -1.92 24.65 7.96
N PRO A 286 -1.80 25.33 6.80
CA PRO A 286 -2.96 25.88 6.11
C PRO A 286 -3.89 24.84 5.47
N VAL A 287 -3.41 23.63 5.23
CA VAL A 287 -4.15 22.57 4.52
C VAL A 287 -4.60 21.44 5.44
N LEU A 288 -3.91 21.20 6.55
CA LEU A 288 -4.23 20.11 7.48
C LEU A 288 -5.71 20.10 7.95
N PRO A 289 -6.35 21.24 8.31
CA PRO A 289 -7.74 21.23 8.75
C PRO A 289 -8.77 20.81 7.68
N GLN A 290 -8.43 20.89 6.40
CA GLN A 290 -9.30 20.40 5.32
C GLN A 290 -9.20 18.89 5.12
N LEU A 291 -8.12 18.26 5.60
CA LEU A 291 -7.95 16.83 5.49
C LEU A 291 -8.94 16.09 6.40
N ARG A 292 -9.70 15.19 5.79
CA ARG A 292 -10.55 14.28 6.53
C ARG A 292 -9.74 13.23 7.27
N ILE A 293 -8.69 12.70 6.62
CA ILE A 293 -7.77 11.73 7.21
C ILE A 293 -6.33 12.10 6.83
N LEU A 294 -5.48 12.24 7.84
CA LEU A 294 -4.03 12.25 7.71
C LEU A 294 -3.47 10.97 8.34
N LEU A 295 -2.81 10.14 7.53
CA LEU A 295 -2.07 8.97 7.99
C LEU A 295 -0.58 9.32 8.02
N VAL A 296 0.08 8.99 9.13
CA VAL A 296 1.53 9.17 9.27
C VAL A 296 2.13 7.83 9.73
N GLY A 297 3.22 7.39 9.12
CA GLY A 297 3.81 6.11 9.45
C GLY A 297 5.21 5.89 8.88
N GLY A 298 5.69 4.65 9.01
CA GLY A 298 7.01 4.22 8.50
C GLY A 298 8.17 4.45 9.48
N ASP A 299 7.95 5.13 10.60
CA ASP A 299 8.90 5.30 11.69
C ASP A 299 8.16 5.70 12.98
N VAL A 300 8.89 5.89 14.08
CA VAL A 300 8.35 6.37 15.37
C VAL A 300 7.91 7.84 15.25
N LEU A 301 6.66 8.13 15.60
CA LEU A 301 6.13 9.50 15.59
C LEU A 301 6.72 10.34 16.72
N ASP A 302 7.06 11.61 16.41
CA ASP A 302 7.48 12.59 17.40
C ASP A 302 6.27 13.20 18.12
N PRO A 303 6.08 12.95 19.44
CA PRO A 303 4.96 13.49 20.19
C PRO A 303 4.89 15.03 20.21
N HIS A 304 6.03 15.72 20.10
CA HIS A 304 6.07 17.19 20.08
C HIS A 304 5.48 17.75 18.80
N VAL A 305 5.86 17.18 17.65
CA VAL A 305 5.30 17.57 16.34
C VAL A 305 3.80 17.26 16.29
N ILE A 306 3.41 16.07 16.73
CA ILE A 306 2.00 15.67 16.82
C ILE A 306 1.20 16.63 17.71
N ALA A 307 1.70 16.95 18.92
CA ALA A 307 1.04 17.87 19.84
C ALA A 307 0.91 19.29 19.25
N GLN A 308 1.91 19.75 18.48
CA GLN A 308 1.86 21.03 17.79
C GLN A 308 0.75 21.04 16.72
N VAL A 309 0.69 20.02 15.87
CA VAL A 309 -0.35 19.89 14.85
C VAL A 309 -1.75 19.83 15.47
N LEU A 310 -1.95 18.99 16.48
CA LEU A 310 -3.25 18.85 17.14
C LEU A 310 -3.73 20.14 17.83
N ARG A 311 -2.80 21.00 18.28
CA ARG A 311 -3.16 22.29 18.91
C ARG A 311 -3.50 23.40 17.93
N HIS A 312 -2.82 23.44 16.77
CA HIS A 312 -2.89 24.62 15.89
C HIS A 312 -3.66 24.37 14.60
N SER A 313 -3.57 23.17 14.05
CA SER A 313 -4.12 22.87 12.71
C SER A 313 -4.51 21.39 12.59
N PRO A 314 -5.37 20.86 13.48
CA PRO A 314 -5.69 19.43 13.46
C PRO A 314 -6.44 19.04 12.19
N PRO A 315 -6.10 17.92 11.52
CA PRO A 315 -7.00 17.28 10.57
C PRO A 315 -8.21 16.69 11.31
N GLN A 316 -9.25 16.29 10.59
CA GLN A 316 -10.43 15.67 11.23
C GLN A 316 -10.07 14.34 11.91
N GLN A 317 -9.17 13.57 11.30
CA GLN A 317 -8.58 12.38 11.89
C GLN A 317 -7.07 12.34 11.62
N LEU A 318 -6.28 12.13 12.66
CA LEU A 318 -4.86 11.89 12.57
C LEU A 318 -4.58 10.45 13.01
N LEU A 319 -4.01 9.64 12.12
CA LEU A 319 -3.75 8.23 12.35
C LEU A 319 -2.25 7.95 12.34
N ASN A 320 -1.74 7.26 13.37
CA ASN A 320 -0.48 6.54 13.28
C ASN A 320 -0.75 5.22 12.56
N ALA A 321 -0.09 4.97 11.43
CA ALA A 321 -0.26 3.76 10.62
C ALA A 321 1.04 2.96 10.61
N TYR A 322 1.03 1.76 11.18
CA TYR A 322 2.19 0.89 11.34
C TYR A 322 1.99 -0.44 10.62
N GLY A 323 3.02 -0.92 9.98
CA GLY A 323 3.08 -2.27 9.42
C GLY A 323 4.39 -2.51 8.66
N PRO A 324 4.90 -3.75 8.67
CA PRO A 324 5.96 -4.17 7.77
C PRO A 324 5.38 -4.48 6.39
N THR A 325 6.20 -4.41 5.36
CA THR A 325 5.81 -4.76 3.98
C THR A 325 5.29 -6.20 3.87
N GLU A 326 5.79 -7.10 4.70
CA GLU A 326 5.32 -8.48 4.84
C GLU A 326 3.88 -8.61 5.38
N GLY A 327 3.36 -7.55 6.02
CA GLY A 327 1.98 -7.42 6.49
C GLY A 327 1.08 -6.62 5.56
N THR A 328 1.56 -6.25 4.39
CA THR A 328 0.90 -5.43 3.37
C THR A 328 0.49 -4.06 3.91
N THR A 329 1.45 -3.15 3.95
CA THR A 329 1.40 -1.73 4.30
C THR A 329 1.01 -1.46 5.75
N PHE A 330 -0.27 -1.61 6.12
CA PHE A 330 -0.73 -1.34 7.48
C PHE A 330 -1.20 -2.62 8.17
N THR A 331 -0.67 -2.84 9.35
CA THR A 331 -1.04 -3.94 10.26
C THR A 331 -1.88 -3.42 11.41
N THR A 332 -1.48 -2.27 11.99
CA THR A 332 -2.20 -1.59 13.06
C THR A 332 -2.37 -0.11 12.74
N THR A 333 -3.41 0.48 13.31
CA THR A 333 -3.61 1.93 13.28
C THR A 333 -4.00 2.44 14.66
N TYR A 334 -3.57 3.65 14.96
CA TYR A 334 -3.93 4.36 16.18
C TYR A 334 -4.48 5.74 15.83
N ARG A 335 -5.73 6.00 16.21
CA ARG A 335 -6.30 7.33 16.12
C ARG A 335 -5.73 8.19 17.23
N ILE A 336 -5.00 9.24 16.85
CA ILE A 336 -4.31 10.09 17.79
C ILE A 336 -5.29 11.16 18.28
N GLU A 337 -5.64 11.09 19.56
CA GLU A 337 -6.41 12.09 20.27
C GLU A 337 -5.46 13.14 20.89
N PRO A 338 -5.96 14.28 21.43
CA PRO A 338 -5.13 15.25 22.13
C PRO A 338 -4.23 14.60 23.18
N LEU A 339 -2.94 14.86 23.08
CA LEU A 339 -1.94 14.20 23.92
C LEU A 339 -1.87 14.81 25.31
N PRO A 340 -1.84 14.00 26.38
CA PRO A 340 -1.51 14.44 27.72
C PRO A 340 -0.14 15.13 27.77
N GLU A 341 0.03 16.08 28.69
CA GLU A 341 1.33 16.70 28.94
C GLU A 341 2.36 15.64 29.38
N GLY A 342 3.56 15.71 28.83
CA GLY A 342 4.63 14.75 29.12
C GLY A 342 4.53 13.41 28.33
N THR A 343 3.65 13.30 27.35
CA THR A 343 3.64 12.13 26.46
C THR A 343 4.98 11.96 25.76
N THR A 344 5.58 10.79 25.89
CA THR A 344 6.92 10.47 25.33
C THR A 344 6.87 9.56 24.11
N ASN A 345 5.74 8.91 23.83
CA ASN A 345 5.57 8.02 22.67
C ASN A 345 4.12 8.04 22.17
N ILE A 346 3.93 7.68 20.93
CA ILE A 346 2.62 7.49 20.30
C ILE A 346 2.42 5.99 20.05
N PRO A 347 1.35 5.38 20.55
CA PRO A 347 1.08 3.96 20.28
C PRO A 347 0.92 3.65 18.80
N ILE A 348 1.24 2.41 18.40
CA ILE A 348 0.96 1.89 17.04
C ILE A 348 -0.48 1.42 16.90
N GLY A 349 -1.23 1.32 17.99
CA GLY A 349 -2.67 1.05 18.00
C GLY A 349 -3.07 -0.41 17.97
N GLN A 350 -4.17 -0.67 17.26
CA GLN A 350 -4.82 -1.98 17.22
C GLN A 350 -4.80 -2.55 15.79
N PRO A 351 -4.92 -3.89 15.64
CA PRO A 351 -4.99 -4.51 14.33
C PRO A 351 -6.14 -3.94 13.50
N ILE A 352 -5.89 -3.70 12.23
CA ILE A 352 -6.95 -3.33 11.27
C ILE A 352 -7.81 -4.56 10.94
N ALA A 353 -8.91 -4.35 10.20
CA ALA A 353 -9.82 -5.44 9.82
C ALA A 353 -9.09 -6.63 9.18
N ASN A 354 -9.52 -7.85 9.51
CA ASN A 354 -9.00 -9.11 8.99
C ASN A 354 -7.49 -9.32 9.24
N THR A 355 -6.97 -8.69 10.30
CA THR A 355 -5.57 -8.75 10.73
C THR A 355 -5.51 -9.17 12.19
N ARG A 356 -4.51 -9.95 12.55
CA ARG A 356 -4.25 -10.39 13.93
C ARG A 356 -2.83 -9.99 14.30
N VAL A 357 -2.66 -9.55 15.54
CA VAL A 357 -1.35 -9.18 16.09
C VAL A 357 -1.17 -9.86 17.44
N TYR A 358 -0.01 -10.45 17.61
CA TYR A 358 0.38 -11.12 18.83
C TYR A 358 1.73 -10.58 19.31
N LEU A 359 1.90 -10.43 20.62
CA LEU A 359 3.17 -10.16 21.27
C LEU A 359 3.64 -11.43 21.96
N LEU A 360 4.73 -12.00 21.47
CA LEU A 360 5.23 -13.30 21.92
C LEU A 360 6.63 -13.19 22.51
N ASP A 361 6.93 -14.07 23.46
CA ASP A 361 8.28 -14.28 23.99
C ASP A 361 9.12 -15.18 23.06
N ALA A 362 10.35 -15.47 23.48
CA ALA A 362 11.28 -16.32 22.72
C ALA A 362 10.79 -17.78 22.56
N GLU A 363 9.92 -18.25 23.45
CA GLU A 363 9.29 -19.57 23.42
C GLU A 363 8.01 -19.58 22.59
N GLY A 364 7.60 -18.42 22.04
CA GLY A 364 6.38 -18.25 21.24
C GLY A 364 5.10 -18.24 22.08
N GLN A 365 5.19 -17.89 23.37
CA GLN A 365 4.04 -17.73 24.24
C GLN A 365 3.64 -16.24 24.32
N PRO A 366 2.34 -15.92 24.47
CA PRO A 366 1.89 -14.55 24.67
C PRO A 366 2.51 -13.94 25.91
N VAL A 367 3.10 -12.75 25.78
CA VAL A 367 3.60 -12.00 26.94
C VAL A 367 2.45 -11.35 27.71
N PRO A 368 2.56 -11.24 29.05
CA PRO A 368 1.59 -10.52 29.87
C PRO A 368 1.45 -9.05 29.48
N LEU A 369 0.32 -8.42 29.86
CA LEU A 369 0.11 -6.99 29.66
C LEU A 369 1.21 -6.15 30.33
N GLY A 370 1.81 -5.24 29.55
CA GLY A 370 2.88 -4.35 29.99
C GLY A 370 4.30 -4.92 29.82
N GLU A 371 4.43 -6.16 29.38
CA GLU A 371 5.72 -6.78 29.06
C GLU A 371 6.08 -6.58 27.59
N ILE A 372 7.38 -6.69 27.30
CA ILE A 372 7.94 -6.56 25.95
C ILE A 372 7.92 -7.92 25.27
N GLY A 373 7.40 -7.97 24.04
CA GLY A 373 7.41 -9.15 23.19
C GLY A 373 7.70 -8.81 21.73
N GLU A 374 8.04 -9.83 20.95
CA GLU A 374 8.17 -9.71 19.50
C GLU A 374 6.78 -9.66 18.85
N ILE A 375 6.61 -8.77 17.85
CA ILE A 375 5.33 -8.61 17.14
C ILE A 375 5.20 -9.70 16.06
N TYR A 376 4.16 -10.51 16.18
CA TYR A 376 3.76 -11.47 15.15
C TYR A 376 2.46 -11.02 14.51
N VAL A 377 2.42 -11.12 13.19
CA VAL A 377 1.28 -10.67 12.37
C VAL A 377 0.64 -11.85 11.67
N GLY A 378 -0.68 -11.92 11.71
CA GLY A 378 -1.46 -12.94 11.00
C GLY A 378 -2.68 -12.34 10.30
N GLY A 379 -3.37 -13.17 9.52
CA GLY A 379 -4.57 -12.79 8.78
C GLY A 379 -4.31 -12.57 7.29
N ASP A 380 -5.32 -12.04 6.61
CA ASP A 380 -5.36 -11.97 5.15
C ASP A 380 -4.37 -10.96 4.54
N GLY A 381 -3.77 -10.10 5.37
CA GLY A 381 -2.74 -9.14 4.96
C GLY A 381 -1.33 -9.70 4.88
N VAL A 382 -1.10 -10.93 5.34
CA VAL A 382 0.24 -11.54 5.30
C VAL A 382 0.63 -11.86 3.87
N ALA A 383 1.84 -11.44 3.47
CA ALA A 383 2.42 -11.72 2.16
C ALA A 383 2.67 -13.22 1.93
N CYS A 384 2.91 -13.62 0.69
CA CYS A 384 3.19 -15.01 0.34
C CYS A 384 4.58 -15.48 0.79
N GLY A 385 5.49 -14.54 1.09
CA GLY A 385 6.87 -14.80 1.46
C GLY A 385 7.85 -13.94 0.67
N TYR A 386 9.10 -14.35 0.67
CA TYR A 386 10.18 -13.68 -0.07
C TYR A 386 10.48 -14.41 -1.38
N LEU A 387 10.53 -13.64 -2.46
CA LEU A 387 10.77 -14.13 -3.80
C LEU A 387 12.07 -14.91 -3.88
N TYR A 388 12.00 -16.17 -4.33
CA TYR A 388 13.14 -17.08 -4.50
C TYR A 388 14.03 -17.23 -3.26
N ARG A 389 13.46 -17.05 -2.05
CA ARG A 389 14.15 -17.18 -0.76
C ARG A 389 13.36 -18.10 0.18
N PRO A 390 13.23 -19.41 -0.14
CA PRO A 390 12.39 -20.34 0.63
C PRO A 390 12.86 -20.50 2.08
N GLU A 391 14.16 -20.50 2.33
CA GLU A 391 14.74 -20.64 3.68
C GLU A 391 14.41 -19.42 4.55
N LEU A 392 14.61 -18.20 4.01
CA LEU A 392 14.26 -16.97 4.71
C LEU A 392 12.74 -16.84 4.90
N THR A 393 11.95 -17.32 3.94
CA THR A 393 10.48 -17.37 4.07
C THR A 393 10.09 -18.29 5.23
N ALA A 394 10.64 -19.50 5.31
CA ALA A 394 10.35 -20.44 6.40
C ALA A 394 10.79 -19.91 7.78
N GLU A 395 11.84 -19.09 7.84
CA GLU A 395 12.29 -18.45 9.08
C GLU A 395 11.30 -17.37 9.58
N ARG A 396 10.71 -16.58 8.67
CA ARG A 396 9.93 -15.38 9.00
C ARG A 396 8.42 -15.57 8.88
N PHE A 397 7.96 -16.47 8.03
CA PHE A 397 6.55 -16.79 7.82
C PHE A 397 6.27 -18.15 8.43
N LEU A 398 5.72 -18.14 9.65
CA LEU A 398 5.49 -19.36 10.41
C LEU A 398 4.14 -19.97 10.05
N ASP A 399 4.15 -21.22 9.60
CA ASP A 399 2.93 -22.01 9.35
C ASP A 399 2.50 -22.76 10.62
N ARG A 400 2.15 -22.01 11.67
CA ARG A 400 1.63 -22.57 12.91
C ARG A 400 0.59 -21.65 13.53
N PRO A 401 -0.50 -22.22 14.12
CA PRO A 401 -1.43 -21.45 14.94
C PRO A 401 -0.72 -20.98 16.22
N ILE A 402 -1.04 -19.77 16.63
CA ILE A 402 -0.60 -19.18 17.91
C ILE A 402 -1.68 -19.42 18.95
#